data_9b218140c9e038e30d059980de95ca3a
#
_entry.id   9b218140c9e038e30d059980de95ca3a
#
_cell.length_a   1.000
_cell.length_b   1.000
_cell.length_c   1.000
_cell.angle_alpha   90.00
_cell.angle_beta   90.00
_cell.angle_gamma   90.00
#
_symmetry.space_group_name_H-M   'P 1'
#
loop_
_entity.id
_entity.type
_entity.pdbx_description
1 polymer ?
#
loop_
_entity_poly.entity_id
_entity_poly.type
_entity_poly.pdbx_seq_one_letter_code
_entity_poly.pdbx_strand_id
1 'polypeptide(L)'
;MDKNIYLDHNATSYLLPEAQTAMSDAAEKSLGNPSSPHWAGREAKILLEEARESLAKSLGAEPREIVFTSGGSESNNAVLRQLSADSGKQHLITSTIEHPSVLETCRILTKQPNIALTELPVDSSGLIDPDSLKKCISSQTSLISLMAANNETGRLQPIEELSQIAQEHEIAFHTDLVQASGKIKFDLNSSGIDFASVTSHKLGGPRGIGLLYARQGTAFESLITGGKQERVRRAGTENVTLAVGFAKALEWYLENQDRLQKQYSNFRKIVIDRINTIDGFFLNTDLDHSLQHTFNFGFSGISAESLLISLDLDGVAVSTGSACSSGAMEASHVLLAMGRSRSEAKSSLRVSWGWSTTCLLYTSPSTRDATLSRMPSSA
;
A
#
# COMPACT_ATOMS: atom_id res chain seq x y z
N MET A 1 -1.28 4.97 -31.35
CA MET A 1 -1.14 5.42 -29.95
C MET A 1 -2.03 4.51 -29.15
N ASP A 2 -1.50 3.81 -28.16
CA ASP A 2 -2.31 2.96 -27.29
C ASP A 2 -3.39 3.79 -26.62
N LYS A 3 -4.65 3.42 -26.88
CA LYS A 3 -5.83 4.09 -26.32
C LYS A 3 -6.06 3.74 -24.85
N ASN A 4 -5.22 2.91 -24.25
CA ASN A 4 -5.45 2.35 -22.92
C ASN A 4 -5.05 3.32 -21.83
N ILE A 5 -5.98 3.56 -20.89
CA ILE A 5 -5.84 4.42 -19.72
C ILE A 5 -5.77 3.53 -18.48
N TYR A 6 -4.66 3.59 -17.74
CA TYR A 6 -4.48 2.79 -16.53
C TYR A 6 -4.71 3.64 -15.28
N LEU A 7 -5.75 3.31 -14.54
CA LEU A 7 -6.20 4.00 -13.32
C LEU A 7 -6.33 3.05 -12.12
N ASP A 8 -5.45 2.04 -12.05
CA ASP A 8 -5.42 1.09 -10.95
C ASP A 8 -4.03 1.00 -10.29
N HIS A 9 -3.41 2.16 -10.06
CA HIS A 9 -2.08 2.26 -9.47
C HIS A 9 -2.02 1.77 -8.00
N ASN A 10 -3.15 1.73 -7.29
CA ASN A 10 -3.21 1.12 -5.96
C ASN A 10 -3.08 -0.42 -5.99
N ALA A 11 -3.40 -1.08 -7.10
CA ALA A 11 -3.13 -2.50 -7.27
C ALA A 11 -1.65 -2.74 -7.58
N THR A 12 -1.10 -2.04 -8.56
CA THR A 12 0.33 -2.02 -8.91
C THR A 12 0.62 -0.84 -9.84
N SER A 13 1.85 -0.32 -9.82
CA SER A 13 2.27 0.76 -10.73
C SER A 13 3.16 0.24 -11.84
N TYR A 14 3.20 0.97 -12.97
CA TYR A 14 4.23 0.75 -13.99
C TYR A 14 5.62 0.97 -13.41
N LEU A 15 6.60 0.21 -13.89
CA LEU A 15 8.00 0.38 -13.51
C LEU A 15 8.50 1.74 -14.01
N LEU A 16 9.09 2.53 -13.10
CA LEU A 16 9.75 3.80 -13.44
C LEU A 16 10.94 3.55 -14.36
N PRO A 17 11.11 4.36 -15.42
CA PRO A 17 12.29 4.24 -16.29
C PRO A 17 13.62 4.34 -15.54
N GLU A 18 13.69 5.21 -14.55
CA GLU A 18 14.86 5.39 -13.68
C GLU A 18 15.15 4.14 -12.84
N ALA A 19 14.11 3.50 -12.31
CA ALA A 19 14.25 2.23 -11.58
C ALA A 19 14.67 1.10 -12.54
N GLN A 20 14.12 1.05 -13.75
CA GLN A 20 14.49 0.06 -14.74
C GLN A 20 15.97 0.19 -15.16
N THR A 21 16.44 1.41 -15.41
CA THR A 21 17.85 1.69 -15.74
C THR A 21 18.75 1.27 -14.59
N ALA A 22 18.45 1.70 -13.36
CA ALA A 22 19.23 1.34 -12.19
C ALA A 22 19.29 -0.19 -11.94
N MET A 23 18.20 -0.91 -12.22
CA MET A 23 18.16 -2.37 -12.17
C MET A 23 19.04 -3.01 -13.24
N SER A 24 19.04 -2.49 -14.46
CA SER A 24 19.89 -2.99 -15.55
C SER A 24 21.37 -2.84 -15.20
N ASP A 25 21.76 -1.65 -14.76
CA ASP A 25 23.14 -1.35 -14.35
C ASP A 25 23.59 -2.23 -13.17
N ALA A 26 22.70 -2.43 -12.20
CA ALA A 26 22.96 -3.31 -11.06
C ALA A 26 23.11 -4.78 -11.48
N ALA A 27 22.29 -5.26 -12.42
CA ALA A 27 22.38 -6.63 -12.93
C ALA A 27 23.69 -6.93 -13.64
N GLU A 28 24.24 -5.93 -14.36
CA GLU A 28 25.56 -6.06 -15.01
C GLU A 28 26.71 -6.11 -14.00
N LYS A 29 26.60 -5.40 -12.89
CA LYS A 29 27.64 -5.27 -11.87
C LYS A 29 27.56 -6.33 -10.76
N SER A 30 26.37 -6.82 -10.41
CA SER A 30 26.15 -7.74 -9.28
C SER A 30 26.17 -9.21 -9.69
N LEU A 31 27.30 -9.68 -10.19
CA LEU A 31 27.48 -11.08 -10.62
C LEU A 31 27.56 -12.09 -9.46
N GLY A 32 27.91 -11.63 -8.28
CA GLY A 32 28.20 -12.47 -7.12
C GLY A 32 27.08 -12.55 -6.10
N ASN A 33 27.13 -13.59 -5.26
CA ASN A 33 26.29 -13.66 -4.06
C ASN A 33 26.84 -12.67 -3.01
N PRO A 34 26.03 -11.76 -2.44
CA PRO A 34 26.48 -10.78 -1.43
C PRO A 34 27.13 -11.38 -0.19
N SER A 35 26.87 -12.65 0.10
CA SER A 35 27.47 -13.39 1.21
C SER A 35 28.86 -13.98 0.88
N SER A 36 29.30 -13.94 -0.39
CA SER A 36 30.58 -14.51 -0.80
C SER A 36 31.76 -13.57 -0.48
N PRO A 37 32.92 -14.10 0.00
CA PRO A 37 34.04 -13.25 0.41
C PRO A 37 34.92 -12.75 -0.76
N HIS A 38 34.74 -13.29 -1.97
CA HIS A 38 35.49 -12.88 -3.16
C HIS A 38 34.99 -11.54 -3.76
N TRP A 39 35.75 -10.99 -4.73
CA TRP A 39 35.51 -9.67 -5.29
C TRP A 39 34.09 -9.47 -5.80
N ALA A 40 33.53 -10.44 -6.56
CA ALA A 40 32.19 -10.32 -7.10
C ALA A 40 31.08 -10.29 -6.02
N GLY A 41 31.27 -11.05 -4.93
CA GLY A 41 30.35 -10.99 -3.79
C GLY A 41 30.44 -9.67 -3.04
N ARG A 42 31.66 -9.10 -2.91
CA ARG A 42 31.82 -7.77 -2.30
C ARG A 42 31.17 -6.66 -3.11
N GLU A 43 31.27 -6.68 -4.44
CA GLU A 43 30.59 -5.72 -5.32
C GLU A 43 29.08 -5.81 -5.17
N ALA A 44 28.50 -7.01 -5.22
CA ALA A 44 27.09 -7.23 -4.99
C ALA A 44 26.63 -6.73 -3.60
N LYS A 45 27.46 -6.96 -2.57
CA LYS A 45 27.17 -6.48 -1.21
C LYS A 45 27.20 -4.95 -1.10
N ILE A 46 28.14 -4.29 -1.77
CA ILE A 46 28.19 -2.81 -1.82
C ILE A 46 26.90 -2.26 -2.38
N LEU A 47 26.45 -2.74 -3.55
CA LEU A 47 25.20 -2.30 -4.16
C LEU A 47 23.97 -2.54 -3.26
N LEU A 48 23.93 -3.69 -2.56
CA LEU A 48 22.86 -4.00 -1.63
C LEU A 48 22.81 -3.03 -0.45
N GLU A 49 23.98 -2.75 0.16
CA GLU A 49 24.04 -1.85 1.32
C GLU A 49 23.81 -0.38 0.91
N GLU A 50 24.27 0.08 -0.26
CA GLU A 50 23.94 1.40 -0.81
C GLU A 50 22.42 1.56 -1.03
N ALA A 51 21.76 0.52 -1.56
CA ALA A 51 20.30 0.52 -1.70
C ALA A 51 19.61 0.58 -0.34
N ARG A 52 20.12 -0.16 0.67
CA ARG A 52 19.60 -0.13 2.03
C ARG A 52 19.76 1.23 2.69
N GLU A 53 20.91 1.87 2.55
CA GLU A 53 21.21 3.20 3.07
C GLU A 53 20.28 4.26 2.44
N SER A 54 20.08 4.20 1.12
CA SER A 54 19.16 5.10 0.42
C SER A 54 17.70 4.92 0.90
N LEU A 55 17.22 3.68 1.06
CA LEU A 55 15.89 3.40 1.59
C LEU A 55 15.73 3.87 3.05
N ALA A 56 16.73 3.61 3.89
CA ALA A 56 16.72 4.05 5.28
C ALA A 56 16.65 5.58 5.37
N LYS A 57 17.51 6.28 4.64
CA LYS A 57 17.50 7.76 4.55
C LYS A 57 16.15 8.28 4.08
N SER A 58 15.56 7.65 3.07
CA SER A 58 14.27 8.04 2.49
C SER A 58 13.09 7.87 3.44
N LEU A 59 13.20 6.99 4.42
CA LEU A 59 12.17 6.69 5.41
C LEU A 59 12.45 7.31 6.79
N GLY A 60 13.56 8.03 6.97
CA GLY A 60 13.99 8.53 8.27
C GLY A 60 14.30 7.36 9.22
N ALA A 61 15.13 6.41 8.79
CA ALA A 61 15.50 5.23 9.56
C ALA A 61 17.02 4.97 9.49
N GLU A 62 17.53 4.09 10.34
CA GLU A 62 18.90 3.61 10.25
C GLU A 62 19.00 2.40 9.31
N PRO A 63 20.09 2.22 8.54
CA PRO A 63 20.23 1.09 7.61
C PRO A 63 20.07 -0.29 8.28
N ARG A 64 20.45 -0.41 9.55
CA ARG A 64 20.30 -1.66 10.34
C ARG A 64 18.86 -1.99 10.70
N GLU A 65 17.93 -1.06 10.57
CA GLU A 65 16.49 -1.22 10.83
C GLU A 65 15.74 -1.71 9.60
N ILE A 66 16.36 -1.67 8.43
CA ILE A 66 15.76 -2.14 7.17
C ILE A 66 16.07 -3.63 6.96
N VAL A 67 15.01 -4.41 6.68
CA VAL A 67 15.07 -5.82 6.33
C VAL A 67 14.39 -6.00 4.98
N PHE A 68 15.09 -6.49 3.96
CA PHE A 68 14.48 -6.79 2.67
C PHE A 68 13.57 -8.02 2.76
N THR A 69 12.39 -7.90 2.15
CA THR A 69 11.37 -8.96 2.08
C THR A 69 10.91 -9.12 0.62
N SER A 70 10.01 -10.07 0.35
CA SER A 70 9.41 -10.22 -0.99
C SER A 70 8.28 -9.22 -1.29
N GLY A 71 7.82 -8.47 -0.28
CA GLY A 71 6.73 -7.49 -0.42
C GLY A 71 6.01 -7.22 0.89
N GLY A 72 5.00 -6.34 0.84
CA GLY A 72 4.23 -5.94 2.01
C GLY A 72 3.56 -7.11 2.74
N SER A 73 3.06 -8.11 2.01
CA SER A 73 2.41 -9.28 2.64
C SER A 73 3.39 -10.10 3.48
N GLU A 74 4.65 -10.31 3.02
CA GLU A 74 5.67 -10.96 3.82
C GLU A 74 6.01 -10.11 5.06
N SER A 75 6.17 -8.79 4.88
CA SER A 75 6.48 -7.87 5.98
C SER A 75 5.39 -7.87 7.05
N ASN A 76 4.11 -7.75 6.66
CA ASN A 76 2.96 -7.81 7.57
C ASN A 76 2.93 -9.14 8.33
N ASN A 77 3.07 -10.26 7.62
CA ASN A 77 3.09 -11.60 8.24
C ASN A 77 4.27 -11.78 9.20
N ALA A 78 5.45 -11.25 8.85
CA ALA A 78 6.64 -11.37 9.69
C ALA A 78 6.46 -10.70 11.05
N VAL A 79 5.76 -9.55 11.10
CA VAL A 79 5.44 -8.86 12.35
C VAL A 79 4.32 -9.55 13.12
N LEU A 80 3.21 -9.87 12.47
CA LEU A 80 2.04 -10.45 13.15
C LEU A 80 2.37 -11.80 13.78
N ARG A 81 3.23 -12.59 13.13
CA ARG A 81 3.67 -13.91 13.62
C ARG A 81 4.73 -13.84 14.72
N GLN A 82 5.10 -12.64 15.22
CA GLN A 82 5.85 -12.51 16.48
C GLN A 82 5.00 -12.97 17.68
N LEU A 83 3.68 -12.94 17.56
CA LEU A 83 2.78 -13.54 18.54
C LEU A 83 2.88 -15.07 18.45
N SER A 84 3.15 -15.72 19.57
CA SER A 84 3.50 -17.13 19.63
C SER A 84 2.56 -17.91 20.57
N ALA A 85 2.27 -19.18 20.21
CA ALA A 85 1.52 -20.08 21.07
C ALA A 85 2.24 -20.42 22.39
N ASP A 86 3.57 -20.31 22.40
CA ASP A 86 4.40 -20.64 23.56
C ASP A 86 4.50 -19.49 24.58
N SER A 87 4.06 -18.30 24.20
CA SER A 87 3.93 -17.16 25.10
C SER A 87 2.63 -17.22 25.90
N GLY A 88 2.58 -16.54 27.03
CA GLY A 88 1.35 -16.42 27.83
C GLY A 88 0.18 -15.84 27.00
N LYS A 89 -0.91 -15.45 27.68
CA LYS A 89 -2.02 -14.79 26.97
C LYS A 89 -1.57 -13.51 26.32
N GLN A 90 -1.88 -13.35 25.03
CA GLN A 90 -1.53 -12.22 24.19
C GLN A 90 -2.78 -11.61 23.56
N HIS A 91 -2.77 -10.31 23.40
CA HIS A 91 -3.86 -9.60 22.73
C HIS A 91 -3.31 -8.77 21.57
N LEU A 92 -3.90 -8.95 20.42
CA LEU A 92 -3.62 -8.21 19.18
C LEU A 92 -4.75 -7.22 18.90
N ILE A 93 -4.41 -5.98 18.61
CA ILE A 93 -5.37 -4.98 18.16
C ILE A 93 -5.06 -4.64 16.69
N THR A 94 -6.08 -4.66 15.84
CA THR A 94 -6.02 -4.24 14.45
C THR A 94 -7.28 -3.46 14.07
N SER A 95 -7.47 -3.08 12.81
CA SER A 95 -8.69 -2.41 12.37
C SER A 95 -9.52 -3.27 11.40
N THR A 96 -10.81 -2.98 11.29
CA THR A 96 -11.72 -3.66 10.37
C THR A 96 -11.44 -3.38 8.89
N ILE A 97 -10.60 -2.39 8.57
CA ILE A 97 -10.32 -1.92 7.20
C ILE A 97 -8.93 -2.30 6.68
N GLU A 98 -8.21 -3.15 7.41
CA GLU A 98 -6.85 -3.58 7.03
C GLU A 98 -6.82 -4.36 5.71
N HIS A 99 -5.64 -4.39 5.11
CA HIS A 99 -5.37 -5.26 3.96
C HIS A 99 -5.54 -6.75 4.35
N PRO A 100 -6.01 -7.62 3.43
CA PRO A 100 -6.16 -9.05 3.72
C PRO A 100 -4.92 -9.74 4.29
N SER A 101 -3.69 -9.30 3.94
CA SER A 101 -2.46 -9.84 4.53
C SER A 101 -2.32 -9.58 6.04
N VAL A 102 -3.05 -8.60 6.57
CA VAL A 102 -3.18 -8.36 8.03
C VAL A 102 -4.37 -9.11 8.59
N LEU A 103 -5.59 -8.86 8.08
CA LEU A 103 -6.82 -9.45 8.63
C LEU A 103 -6.81 -10.97 8.64
N GLU A 104 -6.44 -11.60 7.52
CA GLU A 104 -6.43 -13.06 7.43
C GLU A 104 -5.35 -13.67 8.33
N THR A 105 -4.20 -13.00 8.45
CA THR A 105 -3.15 -13.44 9.38
C THR A 105 -3.62 -13.33 10.83
N CYS A 106 -4.26 -12.24 11.21
CA CYS A 106 -4.86 -12.06 12.54
C CYS A 106 -5.88 -13.16 12.85
N ARG A 107 -6.79 -13.44 11.91
CA ARG A 107 -7.81 -14.51 12.06
C ARG A 107 -7.20 -15.90 12.17
N ILE A 108 -6.08 -16.16 11.46
CA ILE A 108 -5.36 -17.43 11.61
C ILE A 108 -4.72 -17.52 13.01
N LEU A 109 -4.15 -16.45 13.51
CA LEU A 109 -3.52 -16.41 14.83
C LEU A 109 -4.53 -16.67 15.96
N THR A 110 -5.77 -16.19 15.86
CA THR A 110 -6.82 -16.45 16.86
C THR A 110 -7.27 -17.90 16.95
N LYS A 111 -6.84 -18.79 16.05
CA LYS A 111 -7.03 -20.23 16.22
C LYS A 111 -6.16 -20.79 17.36
N GLN A 112 -5.17 -20.04 17.82
CA GLN A 112 -4.39 -20.34 19.01
C GLN A 112 -5.14 -19.82 20.23
N PRO A 113 -5.41 -20.66 21.26
CA PRO A 113 -6.31 -20.30 22.36
C PRO A 113 -5.79 -19.20 23.29
N ASN A 114 -4.50 -18.88 23.20
CA ASN A 114 -3.85 -17.85 23.99
C ASN A 114 -3.78 -16.48 23.28
N ILE A 115 -4.25 -16.36 22.02
CA ILE A 115 -4.24 -15.10 21.26
C ILE A 115 -5.66 -14.56 21.11
N ALA A 116 -5.92 -13.41 21.71
CA ALA A 116 -7.14 -12.64 21.53
C ALA A 116 -6.96 -11.58 20.45
N LEU A 117 -8.03 -11.25 19.72
CA LEU A 117 -8.04 -10.22 18.68
C LEU A 117 -9.15 -9.20 18.98
N THR A 118 -8.81 -7.91 18.84
CA THR A 118 -9.78 -6.83 18.72
C THR A 118 -9.61 -6.17 17.36
N GLU A 119 -10.66 -6.17 16.55
CA GLU A 119 -10.75 -5.39 15.31
C GLU A 119 -11.45 -4.06 15.63
N LEU A 120 -10.71 -2.94 15.64
CA LEU A 120 -11.26 -1.61 15.87
C LEU A 120 -12.22 -1.21 14.74
N PRO A 121 -13.42 -0.71 15.08
CA PRO A 121 -14.32 -0.13 14.09
C PRO A 121 -13.75 1.18 13.55
N VAL A 122 -14.27 1.60 12.42
CA VAL A 122 -14.03 2.92 11.84
C VAL A 122 -15.34 3.70 11.72
N ASP A 123 -15.23 5.00 11.60
CA ASP A 123 -16.38 5.86 11.28
C ASP A 123 -16.77 5.79 9.79
N SER A 124 -17.78 6.54 9.39
CA SER A 124 -18.26 6.59 7.99
C SER A 124 -17.23 7.19 7.01
N SER A 125 -16.18 7.86 7.49
CA SER A 125 -15.07 8.35 6.68
C SER A 125 -13.90 7.34 6.59
N GLY A 126 -13.98 6.24 7.34
CA GLY A 126 -12.92 5.23 7.46
C GLY A 126 -11.84 5.59 8.48
N LEU A 127 -12.10 6.54 9.38
CA LEU A 127 -11.17 6.95 10.44
C LEU A 127 -11.25 6.00 11.64
N ILE A 128 -10.08 5.62 12.15
CA ILE A 128 -9.94 4.95 13.45
C ILE A 128 -9.95 6.03 14.55
N ASP A 129 -10.85 5.89 15.51
CA ASP A 129 -10.90 6.77 16.68
C ASP A 129 -9.81 6.40 17.71
N PRO A 130 -8.85 7.32 18.02
CA PRO A 130 -7.82 7.06 19.02
C PRO A 130 -8.35 6.71 20.41
N ASP A 131 -9.50 7.25 20.81
CA ASP A 131 -10.12 6.93 22.08
C ASP A 131 -10.69 5.50 22.10
N SER A 132 -11.10 4.97 20.97
CA SER A 132 -11.49 3.57 20.82
C SER A 132 -10.30 2.64 20.99
N LEU A 133 -9.12 3.02 20.48
CA LEU A 133 -7.88 2.26 20.73
C LEU A 133 -7.55 2.23 22.23
N LYS A 134 -7.54 3.38 22.91
CA LYS A 134 -7.26 3.46 24.38
C LYS A 134 -8.15 2.54 25.19
N LYS A 135 -9.46 2.47 24.88
CA LYS A 135 -10.43 1.63 25.57
C LYS A 135 -10.20 0.13 25.39
N CYS A 136 -9.56 -0.28 24.29
CA CYS A 136 -9.31 -1.69 23.98
C CYS A 136 -7.98 -2.21 24.54
N ILE A 137 -7.09 -1.33 24.98
CA ILE A 137 -5.79 -1.71 25.56
C ILE A 137 -6.00 -2.40 26.91
N SER A 138 -5.28 -3.49 27.12
CA SER A 138 -5.25 -4.27 28.35
C SER A 138 -3.82 -4.65 28.71
N SER A 139 -3.61 -5.21 29.90
CA SER A 139 -2.32 -5.75 30.33
C SER A 139 -1.82 -6.95 29.49
N GLN A 140 -2.68 -7.50 28.64
CA GLN A 140 -2.34 -8.60 27.72
C GLN A 140 -2.05 -8.11 26.31
N THR A 141 -2.27 -6.81 26.00
CA THR A 141 -2.03 -6.26 24.66
C THR A 141 -0.54 -6.27 24.35
N SER A 142 -0.16 -7.01 23.32
CA SER A 142 1.23 -7.27 22.95
C SER A 142 1.61 -6.61 21.63
N LEU A 143 0.63 -6.38 20.75
CA LEU A 143 0.87 -5.77 19.43
C LEU A 143 -0.37 -5.00 18.98
N ILE A 144 -0.11 -3.80 18.42
CA ILE A 144 -1.10 -3.02 17.70
C ILE A 144 -0.64 -2.92 16.25
N SER A 145 -1.51 -3.28 15.28
CA SER A 145 -1.19 -3.24 13.84
C SER A 145 -2.26 -2.49 13.09
N LEU A 146 -1.95 -1.27 12.64
CA LEU A 146 -2.88 -0.36 11.97
C LEU A 146 -2.26 0.25 10.72
N MET A 147 -2.98 0.21 9.59
CA MET A 147 -2.49 0.78 8.32
C MET A 147 -2.44 2.31 8.37
N ALA A 148 -1.45 2.89 7.71
CA ALA A 148 -1.32 4.35 7.63
C ALA A 148 -2.28 4.99 6.61
N ALA A 149 -2.61 4.25 5.55
CA ALA A 149 -3.55 4.71 4.51
C ALA A 149 -4.32 3.54 3.93
N ASN A 150 -5.62 3.70 3.78
CA ASN A 150 -6.46 2.65 3.22
C ASN A 150 -6.29 2.54 1.69
N ASN A 151 -6.13 1.33 1.19
CA ASN A 151 -5.89 1.05 -0.22
C ASN A 151 -7.12 1.20 -1.12
N GLU A 152 -8.33 1.26 -0.55
CA GLU A 152 -9.57 1.40 -1.32
C GLU A 152 -10.07 2.85 -1.35
N THR A 153 -10.13 3.51 -0.21
CA THR A 153 -10.66 4.88 -0.07
C THR A 153 -9.58 5.95 -0.05
N GLY A 154 -8.33 5.56 0.21
CA GLY A 154 -7.22 6.48 0.41
C GLY A 154 -7.20 7.15 1.79
N ARG A 155 -8.15 6.85 2.69
CA ARG A 155 -8.24 7.46 4.03
C ARG A 155 -6.91 7.33 4.77
N LEU A 156 -6.38 8.47 5.25
CA LEU A 156 -5.21 8.55 6.10
C LEU A 156 -5.62 8.34 7.56
N GLN A 157 -4.83 7.55 8.28
CA GLN A 157 -5.01 7.33 9.71
C GLN A 157 -4.08 8.23 10.53
N PRO A 158 -4.44 8.62 11.75
CA PRO A 158 -3.64 9.46 12.64
C PRO A 158 -2.54 8.63 13.31
N ILE A 159 -1.61 8.07 12.51
CA ILE A 159 -0.62 7.09 12.96
C ILE A 159 0.29 7.63 14.06
N GLU A 160 0.65 8.91 14.01
CA GLU A 160 1.48 9.52 15.05
C GLU A 160 0.78 9.49 16.42
N GLU A 161 -0.50 9.83 16.48
CA GLU A 161 -1.29 9.77 17.72
C GLU A 161 -1.50 8.31 18.18
N LEU A 162 -1.82 7.41 17.23
CA LEU A 162 -2.04 6.00 17.54
C LEU A 162 -0.77 5.30 18.02
N SER A 163 0.39 5.61 17.43
CA SER A 163 1.68 5.06 17.87
C SER A 163 2.13 5.63 19.21
N GLN A 164 1.83 6.92 19.49
CA GLN A 164 2.08 7.51 20.81
C GLN A 164 1.28 6.83 21.91
N ILE A 165 0.01 6.50 21.67
CA ILE A 165 -0.82 5.74 22.62
C ILE A 165 -0.17 4.37 22.90
N ALA A 166 0.30 3.67 21.86
CA ALA A 166 0.98 2.39 22.05
C ALA A 166 2.26 2.53 22.88
N GLN A 167 3.05 3.57 22.62
CA GLN A 167 4.28 3.87 23.35
C GLN A 167 4.05 4.19 24.82
N GLU A 168 2.99 4.96 25.14
CA GLU A 168 2.58 5.26 26.54
C GLU A 168 2.24 3.99 27.35
N HIS A 169 1.85 2.92 26.65
CA HIS A 169 1.51 1.61 27.24
C HIS A 169 2.60 0.54 27.04
N GLU A 170 3.77 0.91 26.51
CA GLU A 170 4.90 -0.01 26.21
C GLU A 170 4.48 -1.18 25.31
N ILE A 171 3.57 -0.95 24.35
CA ILE A 171 3.04 -1.93 23.41
C ILE A 171 3.72 -1.73 22.04
N ALA A 172 4.18 -2.81 21.43
CA ALA A 172 4.75 -2.77 20.08
C ALA A 172 3.71 -2.28 19.04
N PHE A 173 4.12 -1.33 18.19
CA PHE A 173 3.27 -0.73 17.16
C PHE A 173 3.80 -1.04 15.75
N HIS A 174 2.95 -1.68 14.95
CA HIS A 174 3.16 -1.92 13.52
C HIS A 174 2.23 -1.07 12.68
N THR A 175 2.75 -0.56 11.57
CA THR A 175 1.93 0.10 10.55
C THR A 175 2.19 -0.45 9.15
N ASP A 176 1.12 -0.72 8.38
CA ASP A 176 1.22 -0.96 6.95
C ASP A 176 1.34 0.38 6.21
N LEU A 177 2.57 0.71 5.77
CA LEU A 177 2.89 1.92 5.00
C LEU A 177 2.80 1.72 3.49
N VAL A 178 2.35 0.56 3.01
CA VAL A 178 2.36 0.20 1.58
C VAL A 178 1.70 1.24 0.69
N GLN A 179 0.61 1.85 1.13
CA GLN A 179 -0.06 2.89 0.35
C GLN A 179 0.44 4.31 0.67
N ALA A 180 1.06 4.53 1.82
CA ALA A 180 1.48 5.85 2.29
C ALA A 180 2.91 6.22 1.89
N SER A 181 3.83 5.24 1.85
CA SER A 181 5.25 5.47 1.58
C SER A 181 5.47 6.19 0.24
N GLY A 182 6.37 7.19 0.24
CA GLY A 182 6.65 8.07 -0.89
C GLY A 182 5.53 9.04 -1.28
N LYS A 183 4.31 8.87 -0.75
CA LYS A 183 3.13 9.65 -1.11
C LYS A 183 2.77 10.69 -0.04
N ILE A 184 3.10 10.43 1.20
CA ILE A 184 3.08 11.41 2.30
C ILE A 184 4.47 11.51 2.92
N LYS A 185 4.74 12.62 3.60
CA LYS A 185 5.97 12.76 4.39
C LYS A 185 5.86 11.89 5.63
N PHE A 186 6.88 11.11 5.86
CA PHE A 186 6.95 10.21 7.00
C PHE A 186 8.39 10.11 7.51
N ASP A 187 8.57 10.10 8.83
CA ASP A 187 9.87 9.94 9.49
C ASP A 187 9.75 8.86 10.57
N LEU A 188 10.30 7.68 10.30
CA LEU A 188 10.21 6.54 11.19
C LEU A 188 10.99 6.75 12.50
N ASN A 189 12.06 7.55 12.51
CA ASN A 189 12.82 7.82 13.73
C ASN A 189 12.00 8.55 14.79
N SER A 190 11.18 9.53 14.36
CA SER A 190 10.40 10.38 15.27
C SER A 190 9.00 9.84 15.57
N SER A 191 8.56 8.79 14.86
CA SER A 191 7.15 8.37 14.81
C SER A 191 6.65 7.49 15.96
N GLY A 192 7.52 6.98 16.84
CA GLY A 192 7.11 6.00 17.87
C GLY A 192 6.75 4.60 17.33
N ILE A 193 6.91 4.35 16.03
CA ILE A 193 6.60 3.09 15.36
C ILE A 193 7.74 2.09 15.56
N ASP A 194 7.41 0.84 15.90
CA ASP A 194 8.39 -0.24 16.05
C ASP A 194 8.58 -1.03 14.77
N PHE A 195 7.52 -1.22 13.99
CA PHE A 195 7.54 -1.94 12.72
C PHE A 195 6.75 -1.20 11.64
N ALA A 196 7.27 -1.20 10.41
CA ALA A 196 6.55 -0.68 9.27
C ALA A 196 6.78 -1.53 8.02
N SER A 197 5.71 -1.82 7.28
CA SER A 197 5.75 -2.60 6.04
C SER A 197 5.68 -1.70 4.83
N VAL A 198 6.60 -1.87 3.86
CA VAL A 198 6.65 -1.11 2.61
C VAL A 198 6.84 -2.05 1.42
N THR A 199 6.30 -1.70 0.26
CA THR A 199 6.49 -2.47 -0.97
C THR A 199 6.88 -1.59 -2.14
N SER A 200 7.75 -2.11 -2.99
CA SER A 200 8.32 -1.39 -4.12
C SER A 200 7.30 -1.10 -5.23
N HIS A 201 6.49 -2.08 -5.61
CA HIS A 201 5.65 -2.00 -6.80
C HIS A 201 4.51 -0.97 -6.74
N LYS A 202 4.18 -0.45 -5.57
CA LYS A 202 3.21 0.66 -5.40
C LYS A 202 3.84 2.03 -5.67
N LEU A 203 5.16 2.08 -5.76
CA LEU A 203 5.99 3.26 -5.99
C LEU A 203 6.63 3.25 -7.39
N GLY A 204 6.13 2.45 -8.32
CA GLY A 204 6.79 2.29 -9.62
C GLY A 204 8.15 1.61 -9.57
N GLY A 205 8.47 0.92 -8.49
CA GLY A 205 9.61 0.02 -8.40
C GLY A 205 9.26 -1.41 -8.82
N PRO A 206 10.22 -2.34 -8.76
CA PRO A 206 10.02 -3.72 -9.18
C PRO A 206 9.04 -4.47 -8.28
N ARG A 207 8.34 -5.46 -8.87
CA ARG A 207 7.54 -6.44 -8.13
C ARG A 207 8.46 -7.48 -7.48
N GLY A 208 7.97 -8.13 -6.41
CA GLY A 208 8.69 -9.21 -5.75
C GLY A 208 9.74 -8.75 -4.73
N ILE A 209 9.72 -7.47 -4.36
CA ILE A 209 10.51 -6.91 -3.26
C ILE A 209 9.70 -5.92 -2.43
N GLY A 210 9.94 -5.94 -1.13
CA GLY A 210 9.51 -4.97 -0.15
C GLY A 210 10.56 -4.82 0.93
N LEU A 211 10.22 -4.12 1.97
CA LEU A 211 11.01 -4.04 3.18
C LEU A 211 10.13 -4.07 4.42
N LEU A 212 10.70 -4.55 5.49
CA LEU A 212 10.23 -4.37 6.85
C LEU A 212 11.20 -3.44 7.57
N TYR A 213 10.69 -2.33 8.07
CA TYR A 213 11.36 -1.55 9.10
C TYR A 213 11.15 -2.25 10.44
N ALA A 214 12.20 -2.47 11.18
CA ALA A 214 12.18 -2.97 12.55
C ALA A 214 13.10 -2.11 13.40
N ARG A 215 12.51 -1.29 14.29
CA ARG A 215 13.21 -0.34 15.17
C ARG A 215 14.30 -1.05 15.94
N GLN A 216 15.45 -0.42 16.07
CA GLN A 216 16.55 -0.97 16.85
C GLN A 216 16.12 -1.18 18.31
N GLY A 217 16.39 -2.36 18.83
CA GLY A 217 16.03 -2.76 20.20
C GLY A 217 14.68 -3.49 20.31
N THR A 218 13.85 -3.44 19.26
CA THR A 218 12.61 -4.22 19.22
C THR A 218 12.93 -5.69 18.94
N ALA A 219 12.41 -6.59 19.73
CA ALA A 219 12.55 -8.03 19.51
C ALA A 219 11.87 -8.44 18.21
N PHE A 220 12.60 -9.20 17.38
CA PHE A 220 12.09 -9.66 16.09
C PHE A 220 12.72 -11.01 15.74
N GLU A 221 11.89 -12.03 15.56
CA GLU A 221 12.28 -13.35 15.10
C GLU A 221 12.02 -13.51 13.60
N SER A 222 12.93 -14.22 12.93
CA SER A 222 12.85 -14.45 11.49
C SER A 222 11.65 -15.33 11.12
N LEU A 223 10.76 -14.84 10.27
CA LEU A 223 9.68 -15.65 9.70
C LEU A 223 10.23 -16.71 8.72
N ILE A 224 11.23 -16.34 7.93
CA ILE A 224 11.90 -17.23 6.97
C ILE A 224 13.25 -17.60 7.53
N THR A 225 13.37 -18.79 8.07
CA THR A 225 14.60 -19.31 8.70
C THR A 225 15.54 -19.95 7.69
N GLY A 226 16.86 -19.96 8.00
CA GLY A 226 17.90 -20.55 7.13
C GLY A 226 19.26 -19.91 7.29
N GLY A 227 19.82 -19.31 6.23
CA GLY A 227 21.11 -18.63 6.26
C GLY A 227 21.09 -17.33 7.07
N LYS A 228 22.27 -16.72 7.23
CA LYS A 228 22.48 -15.52 8.07
C LYS A 228 22.22 -14.19 7.33
N GLN A 229 21.52 -14.22 6.19
CA GLN A 229 21.19 -13.01 5.45
C GLN A 229 20.34 -12.05 6.30
N GLU A 230 20.27 -10.81 5.88
CA GLU A 230 19.51 -9.75 6.58
C GLU A 230 19.80 -9.73 8.11
N ARG A 231 21.04 -9.99 8.49
CA ARG A 231 21.47 -10.03 9.90
C ARG A 231 20.66 -11.03 10.75
N VAL A 232 20.42 -12.24 10.18
CA VAL A 232 19.63 -13.34 10.76
C VAL A 232 18.13 -13.04 10.87
N ARG A 233 17.65 -11.93 10.30
CA ARG A 233 16.23 -11.54 10.39
C ARG A 233 15.39 -12.02 9.20
N ARG A 234 16.04 -12.42 8.09
CA ARG A 234 15.34 -13.02 6.95
C ARG A 234 16.34 -13.81 6.10
N ALA A 235 16.17 -15.12 6.03
CA ALA A 235 17.06 -15.99 5.28
C ALA A 235 16.77 -15.96 3.76
N GLY A 236 17.74 -16.41 2.97
CA GLY A 236 17.67 -16.48 1.50
C GLY A 236 18.53 -15.41 0.84
N THR A 237 19.13 -15.76 -0.29
CA THR A 237 19.99 -14.85 -1.05
C THR A 237 19.25 -13.57 -1.40
N GLU A 238 19.85 -12.45 -1.09
CA GLU A 238 19.27 -11.12 -1.32
C GLU A 238 19.23 -10.79 -2.82
N ASN A 239 18.15 -10.19 -3.25
CA ASN A 239 17.98 -9.75 -4.64
C ASN A 239 18.52 -8.33 -4.80
N VAL A 240 19.82 -8.20 -5.11
CA VAL A 240 20.52 -6.92 -5.25
C VAL A 240 19.85 -6.02 -6.29
N THR A 241 19.54 -6.57 -7.45
CA THR A 241 18.95 -5.84 -8.57
C THR A 241 17.60 -5.21 -8.18
N LEU A 242 16.73 -5.99 -7.53
CA LEU A 242 15.43 -5.48 -7.09
C LEU A 242 15.58 -4.46 -5.95
N ALA A 243 16.55 -4.65 -5.04
CA ALA A 243 16.82 -3.70 -3.95
C ALA A 243 17.24 -2.33 -4.50
N VAL A 244 18.14 -2.29 -5.50
CA VAL A 244 18.56 -1.07 -6.18
C VAL A 244 17.38 -0.39 -6.88
N GLY A 245 16.57 -1.16 -7.63
CA GLY A 245 15.36 -0.62 -8.28
C GLY A 245 14.34 -0.06 -7.30
N PHE A 246 14.17 -0.69 -6.13
CA PHE A 246 13.30 -0.21 -5.07
C PHE A 246 13.80 1.11 -4.48
N ALA A 247 15.09 1.18 -4.13
CA ALA A 247 15.70 2.40 -3.62
C ALA A 247 15.51 3.57 -4.57
N LYS A 248 15.78 3.35 -5.88
CA LYS A 248 15.62 4.39 -6.90
C LYS A 248 14.17 4.82 -7.07
N ALA A 249 13.22 3.91 -6.98
CA ALA A 249 11.81 4.25 -7.08
C ALA A 249 11.32 5.11 -5.92
N LEU A 250 11.70 4.78 -4.67
CA LEU A 250 11.31 5.57 -3.51
C LEU A 250 11.96 6.97 -3.52
N GLU A 251 13.25 7.04 -3.84
CA GLU A 251 13.97 8.30 -4.00
C GLU A 251 13.27 9.21 -5.01
N TRP A 252 12.96 8.68 -6.20
CA TRP A 252 12.26 9.41 -7.25
C TRP A 252 10.89 9.94 -6.79
N TYR A 253 10.12 9.13 -6.06
CA TYR A 253 8.81 9.55 -5.54
C TYR A 253 8.93 10.71 -4.56
N LEU A 254 9.92 10.67 -3.66
CA LEU A 254 10.16 11.74 -2.70
C LEU A 254 10.60 13.05 -3.38
N GLU A 255 11.48 12.97 -4.37
CA GLU A 255 11.91 14.13 -5.17
C GLU A 255 10.76 14.77 -5.95
N ASN A 256 9.79 13.97 -6.38
CA ASN A 256 8.65 14.41 -7.19
C ASN A 256 7.35 14.58 -6.39
N GLN A 257 7.36 14.38 -5.08
CA GLN A 257 6.17 14.29 -4.25
C GLN A 257 5.23 15.49 -4.41
N ASP A 258 5.74 16.72 -4.25
CA ASP A 258 4.92 17.95 -4.33
C ASP A 258 4.31 18.14 -5.73
N ARG A 259 5.05 17.81 -6.78
CA ARG A 259 4.57 17.86 -8.18
C ARG A 259 3.45 16.86 -8.39
N LEU A 260 3.64 15.61 -7.94
CA LEU A 260 2.65 14.55 -8.08
C LEU A 260 1.38 14.85 -7.27
N GLN A 261 1.52 15.36 -6.03
CA GLN A 261 0.37 15.73 -5.21
C GLN A 261 -0.51 16.80 -5.90
N LYS A 262 0.10 17.84 -6.47
CA LYS A 262 -0.62 18.87 -7.23
C LYS A 262 -1.31 18.29 -8.47
N GLN A 263 -0.63 17.40 -9.19
CA GLN A 263 -1.17 16.74 -10.37
C GLN A 263 -2.37 15.86 -10.01
N TYR A 264 -2.26 15.05 -8.97
CA TYR A 264 -3.31 14.14 -8.51
C TYR A 264 -4.54 14.90 -7.97
N SER A 265 -4.32 15.97 -7.21
CA SER A 265 -5.40 16.86 -6.75
C SER A 265 -6.17 17.45 -7.93
N ASN A 266 -5.46 17.89 -8.98
CA ASN A 266 -6.10 18.42 -10.19
C ASN A 266 -6.91 17.34 -10.94
N PHE A 267 -6.37 16.12 -11.09
CA PHE A 267 -7.11 15.02 -11.70
C PHE A 267 -8.37 14.69 -10.92
N ARG A 268 -8.27 14.60 -9.59
CA ARG A 268 -9.42 14.33 -8.72
C ARG A 268 -10.50 15.39 -8.89
N LYS A 269 -10.12 16.67 -8.91
CA LYS A 269 -11.07 17.77 -9.15
C LYS A 269 -11.77 17.63 -10.49
N ILE A 270 -11.03 17.41 -11.59
CA ILE A 270 -11.61 17.27 -12.94
C ILE A 270 -12.59 16.08 -12.99
N VAL A 271 -12.27 14.96 -12.38
CA VAL A 271 -13.14 13.78 -12.34
C VAL A 271 -14.41 14.11 -11.55
N ILE A 272 -14.28 14.64 -10.33
CA ILE A 272 -15.43 15.01 -9.48
C ILE A 272 -16.34 15.99 -10.19
N ASP A 273 -15.83 17.07 -10.78
CA ASP A 273 -16.61 18.09 -11.47
C ASP A 273 -17.45 17.51 -12.62
N ARG A 274 -17.06 16.36 -13.16
CA ARG A 274 -17.78 15.66 -14.24
C ARG A 274 -18.79 14.66 -13.72
N ILE A 275 -18.43 13.85 -12.73
CA ILE A 275 -19.26 12.72 -12.29
C ILE A 275 -20.27 13.09 -11.22
N ASN A 276 -20.07 14.18 -10.46
CA ASN A 276 -21.01 14.63 -9.42
C ASN A 276 -22.37 15.10 -9.98
N THR A 277 -22.46 15.35 -11.27
CA THR A 277 -23.71 15.72 -11.97
C THR A 277 -24.52 14.51 -12.42
N ILE A 278 -23.97 13.29 -12.28
CA ILE A 278 -24.63 12.04 -12.69
C ILE A 278 -25.56 11.58 -11.56
N ASP A 279 -26.82 11.30 -11.91
CA ASP A 279 -27.80 10.82 -10.94
C ASP A 279 -27.34 9.56 -10.20
N GLY A 280 -27.58 9.53 -8.90
CA GLY A 280 -27.21 8.41 -8.05
C GLY A 280 -25.74 8.39 -7.63
N PHE A 281 -24.93 9.39 -8.00
CA PHE A 281 -23.55 9.50 -7.55
C PHE A 281 -23.45 9.59 -6.01
N PHE A 282 -22.50 8.88 -5.44
CA PHE A 282 -22.09 9.00 -4.04
C PHE A 282 -20.59 8.79 -3.89
N LEU A 283 -20.03 9.42 -2.87
CA LEU A 283 -18.61 9.44 -2.60
C LEU A 283 -18.28 8.60 -1.36
N ASN A 284 -17.23 7.77 -1.44
CA ASN A 284 -16.69 7.00 -0.31
C ASN A 284 -15.37 7.57 0.22
N THR A 285 -14.66 8.36 -0.58
CA THR A 285 -13.38 8.99 -0.18
C THR A 285 -13.66 10.29 0.58
N ASP A 286 -13.07 10.44 1.75
CA ASP A 286 -12.93 11.74 2.42
C ASP A 286 -11.89 12.57 1.66
N LEU A 287 -12.31 13.65 1.02
CA LEU A 287 -11.47 14.44 0.11
C LEU A 287 -10.36 15.20 0.82
N ASP A 288 -10.57 15.56 2.09
CA ASP A 288 -9.65 16.39 2.86
C ASP A 288 -8.55 15.57 3.55
N HIS A 289 -8.90 14.33 3.94
CA HIS A 289 -8.01 13.48 4.74
C HIS A 289 -7.64 12.17 4.03
N SER A 290 -7.47 12.21 2.71
CA SER A 290 -7.12 11.04 1.91
C SER A 290 -5.98 11.31 0.97
N LEU A 291 -5.28 10.24 0.60
CA LEU A 291 -4.26 10.27 -0.44
C LEU A 291 -4.83 10.83 -1.75
N GLN A 292 -4.18 11.85 -2.31
CA GLN A 292 -4.67 12.58 -3.49
C GLN A 292 -4.81 11.70 -4.74
N HIS A 293 -4.06 10.60 -4.81
CA HIS A 293 -4.05 9.69 -5.94
C HIS A 293 -5.10 8.58 -5.88
N THR A 294 -5.89 8.51 -4.81
CA THR A 294 -6.94 7.49 -4.60
C THR A 294 -8.31 8.15 -4.54
N PHE A 295 -9.26 7.57 -5.27
CA PHE A 295 -10.62 8.08 -5.34
C PHE A 295 -11.61 6.91 -5.44
N ASN A 296 -12.51 6.79 -4.45
CA ASN A 296 -13.53 5.75 -4.39
C ASN A 296 -14.93 6.38 -4.38
N PHE A 297 -15.77 5.95 -5.28
CA PHE A 297 -17.12 6.48 -5.49
C PHE A 297 -18.03 5.40 -6.09
N GLY A 298 -19.32 5.66 -6.12
CA GLY A 298 -20.28 4.75 -6.75
C GLY A 298 -21.49 5.47 -7.33
N PHE A 299 -22.36 4.68 -7.97
CA PHE A 299 -23.63 5.14 -8.51
C PHE A 299 -24.74 4.21 -8.04
N SER A 300 -25.75 4.74 -7.34
CA SER A 300 -26.87 3.98 -6.84
C SER A 300 -27.61 3.26 -7.99
N GLY A 301 -27.84 1.98 -7.83
CA GLY A 301 -28.53 1.16 -8.83
C GLY A 301 -27.68 0.68 -10.01
N ILE A 302 -26.38 1.02 -10.05
CA ILE A 302 -25.47 0.56 -11.10
C ILE A 302 -24.51 -0.48 -10.50
N SER A 303 -24.38 -1.64 -11.15
CA SER A 303 -23.37 -2.64 -10.76
C SER A 303 -21.96 -2.16 -11.12
N ALA A 304 -21.06 -2.13 -10.12
CA ALA A 304 -19.66 -1.80 -10.36
C ALA A 304 -18.98 -2.81 -11.31
N GLU A 305 -19.40 -4.08 -11.29
CA GLU A 305 -18.90 -5.10 -12.22
C GLU A 305 -19.24 -4.75 -13.67
N SER A 306 -20.50 -4.40 -13.95
CA SER A 306 -20.92 -4.01 -15.29
C SER A 306 -20.20 -2.74 -15.76
N LEU A 307 -20.02 -1.77 -14.85
CA LEU A 307 -19.33 -0.52 -15.16
C LEU A 307 -17.81 -0.78 -15.39
N LEU A 308 -17.19 -1.64 -14.60
CA LEU A 308 -15.79 -2.05 -14.79
C LEU A 308 -15.58 -2.70 -16.16
N ILE A 309 -16.45 -3.65 -16.55
CA ILE A 309 -16.39 -4.32 -17.86
C ILE A 309 -16.58 -3.30 -19.00
N SER A 310 -17.52 -2.38 -18.86
CA SER A 310 -17.75 -1.33 -19.86
C SER A 310 -16.54 -0.41 -20.02
N LEU A 311 -15.93 0.01 -18.91
CA LEU A 311 -14.74 0.85 -18.94
C LEU A 311 -13.52 0.09 -19.53
N ASP A 312 -13.37 -1.19 -19.22
CA ASP A 312 -12.30 -2.03 -19.78
C ASP A 312 -12.44 -2.19 -21.31
N LEU A 313 -13.66 -2.39 -21.81
CA LEU A 313 -13.95 -2.41 -23.25
C LEU A 313 -13.62 -1.08 -23.95
N ASP A 314 -13.76 0.03 -23.22
CA ASP A 314 -13.36 1.36 -23.69
C ASP A 314 -11.86 1.65 -23.47
N GLY A 315 -11.09 0.68 -22.95
CA GLY A 315 -9.66 0.77 -22.71
C GLY A 315 -9.27 1.49 -21.41
N VAL A 316 -10.19 1.57 -20.43
CA VAL A 316 -9.97 2.23 -19.13
C VAL A 316 -9.91 1.17 -18.02
N ALA A 317 -8.74 0.94 -17.46
CA ALA A 317 -8.54 0.01 -16.35
C ALA A 317 -8.77 0.70 -15.00
N VAL A 318 -9.78 0.24 -14.26
CA VAL A 318 -10.14 0.67 -12.90
C VAL A 318 -10.29 -0.55 -11.99
N SER A 319 -10.61 -0.36 -10.71
CA SER A 319 -10.82 -1.45 -9.75
C SER A 319 -12.12 -1.25 -8.95
N THR A 320 -12.64 -2.33 -8.38
CA THR A 320 -13.76 -2.30 -7.43
C THR A 320 -13.30 -2.29 -5.96
N GLY A 321 -11.98 -2.23 -5.73
CA GLY A 321 -11.40 -2.27 -4.37
C GLY A 321 -11.20 -3.70 -3.85
N SER A 322 -12.21 -4.57 -3.94
CA SER A 322 -12.07 -6.00 -3.56
C SER A 322 -11.53 -6.81 -4.73
N ALA A 323 -10.38 -7.48 -4.55
CA ALA A 323 -9.86 -8.40 -5.55
C ALA A 323 -10.76 -9.65 -5.68
N CYS A 324 -11.17 -9.99 -6.90
CA CYS A 324 -11.95 -11.19 -7.19
C CYS A 324 -11.08 -12.45 -7.01
N SER A 325 -11.22 -13.16 -5.89
CA SER A 325 -10.54 -14.45 -5.68
C SER A 325 -11.36 -15.66 -6.16
N SER A 326 -12.64 -15.49 -6.52
CA SER A 326 -13.55 -16.63 -6.80
C SER A 326 -14.61 -16.39 -7.89
N GLY A 327 -14.42 -15.43 -8.78
CA GLY A 327 -15.33 -15.23 -9.93
C GLY A 327 -16.66 -14.52 -9.64
N ALA A 328 -17.05 -14.32 -8.39
CA ALA A 328 -18.17 -13.47 -8.00
C ALA A 328 -17.66 -12.28 -7.19
N MET A 329 -18.09 -11.07 -7.55
CA MET A 329 -17.66 -9.85 -6.87
C MET A 329 -18.29 -9.75 -5.49
N GLU A 330 -17.47 -9.87 -4.44
CA GLU A 330 -17.91 -9.65 -3.07
C GLU A 330 -17.95 -8.16 -2.74
N ALA A 331 -18.85 -7.78 -1.80
CA ALA A 331 -18.89 -6.41 -1.30
C ALA A 331 -17.60 -6.11 -0.51
N SER A 332 -17.00 -4.94 -0.75
CA SER A 332 -15.81 -4.51 -0.04
C SER A 332 -16.02 -4.51 1.48
N HIS A 333 -15.17 -5.22 2.22
CA HIS A 333 -15.18 -5.21 3.68
C HIS A 333 -14.90 -3.82 4.24
N VAL A 334 -14.08 -3.02 3.56
CA VAL A 334 -13.77 -1.63 3.94
C VAL A 334 -15.04 -0.78 3.89
N LEU A 335 -15.76 -0.80 2.76
CA LEU A 335 -16.98 -0.01 2.61
C LEU A 335 -18.09 -0.47 3.54
N LEU A 336 -18.20 -1.78 3.79
CA LEU A 336 -19.14 -2.30 4.79
C LEU A 336 -18.77 -1.83 6.21
N ALA A 337 -17.49 -1.83 6.57
CA ALA A 337 -17.01 -1.33 7.85
C ALA A 337 -17.27 0.18 8.03
N MET A 338 -17.24 0.96 6.95
CA MET A 338 -17.61 2.38 6.91
C MET A 338 -19.14 2.62 6.96
N GLY A 339 -19.96 1.58 7.09
CA GLY A 339 -21.42 1.68 7.18
C GLY A 339 -22.16 1.74 5.85
N ARG A 340 -21.49 1.50 4.71
CA ARG A 340 -22.16 1.39 3.42
C ARG A 340 -23.01 0.12 3.37
N SER A 341 -24.19 0.22 2.75
CA SER A 341 -25.00 -0.95 2.46
C SER A 341 -24.28 -1.91 1.49
N ARG A 342 -24.67 -3.18 1.49
CA ARG A 342 -24.13 -4.16 0.54
C ARG A 342 -24.34 -3.74 -0.92
N SER A 343 -25.46 -3.09 -1.21
CA SER A 343 -25.78 -2.56 -2.54
C SER A 343 -24.81 -1.44 -2.94
N GLU A 344 -24.59 -0.45 -2.08
CA GLU A 344 -23.63 0.64 -2.33
C GLU A 344 -22.22 0.13 -2.48
N ALA A 345 -21.77 -0.81 -1.61
CA ALA A 345 -20.45 -1.40 -1.72
C ALA A 345 -20.23 -2.14 -3.05
N LYS A 346 -21.27 -2.81 -3.59
CA LYS A 346 -21.25 -3.47 -4.91
C LYS A 346 -21.43 -2.50 -6.09
N SER A 347 -21.77 -1.27 -5.83
CA SER A 347 -21.91 -0.19 -6.82
C SER A 347 -20.71 0.76 -6.83
N SER A 348 -19.64 0.44 -6.08
CA SER A 348 -18.51 1.32 -5.87
C SER A 348 -17.30 0.91 -6.69
N LEU A 349 -16.63 1.91 -7.28
CA LEU A 349 -15.38 1.79 -8.01
C LEU A 349 -14.25 2.54 -7.30
N ARG A 350 -13.04 2.04 -7.47
CA ARG A 350 -11.81 2.75 -7.11
C ARG A 350 -11.08 3.16 -8.37
N VAL A 351 -10.72 4.42 -8.44
CA VAL A 351 -9.76 5.00 -9.40
C VAL A 351 -8.51 5.39 -8.64
N SER A 352 -7.35 5.04 -9.17
CA SER A 352 -6.07 5.46 -8.59
C SER A 352 -5.07 5.84 -9.67
N TRP A 353 -4.53 7.03 -9.52
CA TRP A 353 -3.54 7.58 -10.44
C TRP A 353 -2.12 7.21 -10.04
N GLY A 354 -1.19 7.30 -10.98
CA GLY A 354 0.23 7.11 -10.71
C GLY A 354 1.11 8.07 -11.49
N TRP A 355 2.40 7.90 -11.36
CA TRP A 355 3.41 8.73 -12.01
C TRP A 355 3.26 8.81 -13.53
N SER A 356 2.77 7.74 -14.16
CA SER A 356 2.56 7.63 -15.61
C SER A 356 1.23 8.19 -16.09
N THR A 357 0.32 8.56 -15.19
CA THR A 357 -0.96 9.15 -15.54
C THR A 357 -0.76 10.56 -16.08
N THR A 358 -1.27 10.82 -17.29
CA THR A 358 -1.12 12.10 -17.99
C THR A 358 -2.44 12.83 -18.18
N CYS A 359 -2.39 14.10 -18.59
CA CYS A 359 -3.58 14.92 -18.90
C CYS A 359 -4.39 14.44 -20.10
N LEU A 360 -3.91 13.47 -20.87
CA LEU A 360 -4.66 12.85 -21.97
C LEU A 360 -5.95 12.15 -21.49
N LEU A 361 -6.11 11.92 -20.19
CA LEU A 361 -7.33 11.43 -19.56
C LEU A 361 -8.61 12.22 -19.97
N TYR A 362 -8.52 13.52 -20.19
CA TYR A 362 -9.67 14.37 -20.49
C TYR A 362 -9.65 14.97 -21.91
N THR A 363 -8.63 14.64 -22.70
CA THR A 363 -8.52 15.06 -24.11
C THR A 363 -8.87 13.94 -25.08
N SER A 364 -9.15 12.72 -24.58
CA SER A 364 -9.65 11.63 -25.43
C SER A 364 -11.03 11.99 -25.97
N PRO A 365 -11.24 12.04 -27.29
CA PRO A 365 -12.55 12.38 -27.86
C PRO A 365 -13.58 11.37 -27.38
N SER A 366 -14.73 11.87 -26.90
CA SER A 366 -15.86 11.01 -26.55
C SER A 366 -16.30 10.25 -27.83
N THR A 367 -16.87 9.05 -27.66
CA THR A 367 -17.45 8.29 -28.76
C THR A 367 -18.54 9.08 -29.52
N ARG A 368 -19.15 10.10 -28.89
CA ARG A 368 -20.06 11.06 -29.55
C ARG A 368 -19.35 11.93 -30.57
N ASP A 369 -18.12 12.36 -30.34
CA ASP A 369 -17.36 13.19 -31.27
C ASP A 369 -16.94 12.38 -32.53
N ALA A 370 -16.69 11.08 -32.37
CA ALA A 370 -16.38 10.18 -33.48
C ALA A 370 -17.60 9.88 -34.37
N THR A 371 -18.82 9.94 -33.83
CA THR A 371 -20.06 9.76 -34.60
C THR A 371 -20.46 11.01 -35.38
N LEU A 372 -20.22 12.22 -34.84
CA LEU A 372 -20.47 13.48 -35.51
C LEU A 372 -19.52 13.73 -36.70
N SER A 373 -18.29 13.21 -36.66
CA SER A 373 -17.34 13.33 -37.76
C SER A 373 -17.61 12.36 -38.94
N ARG A 374 -18.58 11.46 -38.82
CA ARG A 374 -18.98 10.49 -39.87
C ARG A 374 -20.30 10.79 -40.56
N MET A 375 -20.95 11.92 -40.27
CA MET A 375 -22.09 12.35 -41.06
C MET A 375 -21.57 12.90 -42.40
N PRO A 376 -21.98 12.34 -43.55
CA PRO A 376 -21.64 12.95 -44.83
C PRO A 376 -22.37 14.29 -44.90
N SER A 377 -21.62 15.34 -45.29
CA SER A 377 -22.22 16.60 -45.66
C SER A 377 -23.17 16.32 -46.84
N SER A 378 -24.46 16.29 -46.58
CA SER A 378 -25.49 16.27 -47.61
C SER A 378 -25.36 17.53 -48.41
N ALA A 379 -25.10 17.34 -49.68
CA ALA A 379 -25.18 18.36 -50.73
C ALA A 379 -26.56 18.99 -50.84
#